data_b98f2c9d8918b89b710f2524c93f68b2
#
_entry.id   b98f2c9d8918b89b710f2524c93f68b2
#
_cell.length_a   1.000
_cell.length_b   1.000
_cell.length_c   1.000
_cell.angle_alpha   90.00
_cell.angle_beta   90.00
_cell.angle_gamma   90.00
#
_symmetry.space_group_name_H-M   'P 1'
#
loop_
_entity.id
_entity.type
_entity.pdbx_description
1 polymer ?
#
loop_
_entity_poly.entity_id
_entity_poly.type
_entity_poly.pdbx_seq_one_letter_code
_entity_poly.pdbx_strand_id
1 'polypeptide(L)'
;LFGMPGIPCVYYGSEWGIAGEKGGPDGDWALRPALDEPAPNELTAFITQLTHLRSANDAAAHALNYGAYRNVVIQNKQLLFERACDDATVLVAVNAVDEPYTFGAGELNGSFVDLLADGAPTVELSGSLELAPYEVRYLLRA
;
A
#
# COMPACT_ATOMS: atom_id res chain seq x y z
N LEU A 1 -2.00 4.87 -0.12
CA LEU A 1 -1.16 6.05 -0.28
C LEU A 1 0.13 5.73 -1.05
N PHE A 2 0.99 4.82 -0.57
CA PHE A 2 2.32 4.55 -1.14
C PHE A 2 2.32 3.90 -2.53
N GLY A 3 1.25 3.26 -2.96
CA GLY A 3 1.11 2.74 -4.33
C GLY A 3 0.59 3.77 -5.35
N MET A 4 -0.01 4.85 -4.86
CA MET A 4 -0.63 5.87 -5.73
C MET A 4 0.41 6.75 -6.45
N PRO A 5 0.06 7.33 -7.61
CA PRO A 5 0.91 8.34 -8.27
C PRO A 5 1.19 9.54 -7.38
N GLY A 6 2.35 10.14 -7.56
CA GLY A 6 2.77 11.33 -6.83
C GLY A 6 3.64 11.01 -5.61
N ILE A 7 3.86 11.99 -4.77
CA ILE A 7 4.71 11.91 -3.58
C ILE A 7 3.81 11.62 -2.37
N PRO A 8 4.00 10.48 -1.68
CA PRO A 8 3.24 10.20 -0.47
C PRO A 8 3.59 11.20 0.63
N CYS A 9 2.57 11.78 1.24
CA CYS A 9 2.72 12.66 2.38
C CYS A 9 1.99 12.06 3.58
N VAL A 10 2.73 11.71 4.63
CA VAL A 10 2.19 11.21 5.89
C VAL A 10 2.11 12.39 6.85
N TYR A 11 0.91 12.66 7.37
CA TYR A 11 0.75 13.68 8.40
C TYR A 11 1.37 13.20 9.70
N TYR A 12 2.09 14.07 10.39
CA TYR A 12 2.83 13.71 11.61
C TYR A 12 1.93 13.06 12.67
N GLY A 13 2.42 12.01 13.30
CA GLY A 13 1.67 11.19 14.25
C GLY A 13 0.81 10.10 13.61
N SER A 14 0.51 10.18 12.30
CA SER A 14 -0.21 9.11 11.60
C SER A 14 0.60 7.81 11.53
N GLU A 15 1.91 7.91 11.48
CA GLU A 15 2.85 6.79 11.52
C GLU A 15 2.85 6.03 12.86
N TRP A 16 2.25 6.62 13.88
CA TRP A 16 2.06 6.01 15.20
C TRP A 16 0.59 5.69 15.49
N GLY A 17 -0.32 5.98 14.54
CA GLY A 17 -1.75 5.75 14.68
C GLY A 17 -2.44 6.76 15.62
N ILE A 18 -1.85 7.94 15.83
CA ILE A 18 -2.47 8.99 16.66
C ILE A 18 -3.74 9.48 15.96
N ALA A 19 -4.84 9.42 16.68
CA ALA A 19 -6.14 9.90 16.23
C ALA A 19 -6.59 11.12 17.01
N GLY A 20 -7.42 11.96 16.37
CA GLY A 20 -8.06 13.10 17.02
C GLY A 20 -9.42 13.36 16.39
N GLU A 21 -10.35 13.90 17.18
CA GLU A 21 -11.70 14.26 16.73
C GLU A 21 -11.86 15.78 16.62
N LYS A 22 -12.43 16.20 15.49
CA LYS A 22 -12.75 17.62 15.27
C LYS A 22 -14.01 18.00 16.05
N GLY A 23 -14.02 19.20 16.64
CA GLY A 23 -15.22 19.78 17.22
C GLY A 23 -15.39 19.55 18.73
N GLY A 24 -14.38 19.07 19.43
CA GLY A 24 -14.34 19.06 20.89
C GLY A 24 -14.18 20.46 21.50
N PRO A 25 -14.07 20.59 22.84
CA PRO A 25 -13.87 21.87 23.54
C PRO A 25 -12.65 22.66 23.02
N ASP A 26 -11.65 21.95 22.55
CA ASP A 26 -10.38 22.51 22.03
C ASP A 26 -10.41 22.75 20.52
N GLY A 27 -11.58 22.61 19.87
CA GLY A 27 -11.73 22.82 18.42
C GLY A 27 -10.84 21.89 17.59
N ASP A 28 -10.01 22.48 16.70
CA ASP A 28 -9.12 21.72 15.82
C ASP A 28 -7.78 21.32 16.47
N TRP A 29 -7.51 21.70 17.72
CA TRP A 29 -6.25 21.35 18.41
C TRP A 29 -6.09 19.86 18.64
N ALA A 30 -7.19 19.13 18.85
CA ALA A 30 -7.17 17.68 18.98
C ALA A 30 -6.63 16.96 17.72
N LEU A 31 -6.69 17.62 16.56
CA LEU A 31 -6.13 17.12 15.31
C LEU A 31 -4.63 17.44 15.11
N ARG A 32 -4.06 18.22 16.04
CA ARG A 32 -2.67 18.70 15.98
C ARG A 32 -1.99 18.56 17.33
N PRO A 33 -1.94 17.34 17.90
CA PRO A 33 -1.34 17.15 19.21
C PRO A 33 0.15 17.51 19.20
N ALA A 34 0.66 18.00 20.32
CA ALA A 34 2.09 18.05 20.54
C ALA A 34 2.61 16.62 20.74
N LEU A 35 3.71 16.29 20.08
CA LEU A 35 4.33 14.97 20.17
C LEU A 35 5.67 15.13 20.90
N ASP A 36 5.69 14.79 22.18
CA ASP A 36 6.88 14.96 23.02
C ASP A 36 7.88 13.80 22.84
N GLU A 37 7.36 12.58 22.68
CA GLU A 37 8.18 11.37 22.57
C GLU A 37 7.75 10.52 21.36
N PRO A 38 8.69 9.95 20.59
CA PRO A 38 8.38 9.00 19.54
C PRO A 38 7.68 7.74 20.11
N ALA A 39 6.64 7.28 19.45
CA ALA A 39 5.89 6.08 19.84
C ALA A 39 5.82 5.04 18.69
N PRO A 40 6.97 4.51 18.21
CA PRO A 40 6.98 3.57 17.10
C PRO A 40 6.25 2.27 17.46
N ASN A 41 5.52 1.72 16.51
CA ASN A 41 4.70 0.53 16.63
C ASN A 41 4.69 -0.26 15.31
N GLU A 42 3.83 -1.28 15.18
CA GLU A 42 3.72 -2.10 13.98
C GLU A 42 3.34 -1.26 12.74
N LEU A 43 2.50 -0.23 12.89
CA LEU A 43 2.17 0.69 11.79
C LEU A 43 3.40 1.48 11.33
N THR A 44 4.24 1.92 12.27
CA THR A 44 5.52 2.58 11.94
C THR A 44 6.42 1.65 11.14
N ALA A 45 6.52 0.38 11.57
CA ALA A 45 7.32 -0.62 10.85
C ALA A 45 6.79 -0.85 9.43
N PHE A 46 5.48 -0.96 9.27
CA PHE A 46 4.84 -1.14 7.97
C PHE A 46 5.04 0.07 7.04
N ILE A 47 4.87 1.30 7.54
CA ILE A 47 5.13 2.53 6.78
C ILE A 47 6.60 2.61 6.38
N THR A 48 7.51 2.19 7.26
CA THR A 48 8.94 2.12 6.96
C THR A 48 9.22 1.15 5.80
N GLN A 49 8.62 -0.04 5.80
CA GLN A 49 8.73 -1.00 4.71
C GLN A 49 8.24 -0.40 3.38
N LEU A 50 7.07 0.24 3.37
CA LEU A 50 6.52 0.92 2.18
C LEU A 50 7.40 2.07 1.69
N THR A 51 8.02 2.79 2.62
CA THR A 51 8.97 3.88 2.29
C THR A 51 10.23 3.31 1.65
N HIS A 52 10.79 2.23 2.20
CA HIS A 52 11.96 1.55 1.63
C HIS A 52 11.66 1.01 0.23
N LEU A 53 10.48 0.40 0.03
CA LEU A 53 10.05 -0.09 -1.29
C LEU A 53 10.05 1.03 -2.34
N ARG A 54 9.61 2.25 -1.99
CA ARG A 54 9.61 3.38 -2.93
C ARG A 54 10.97 4.06 -3.07
N SER A 55 11.84 3.99 -2.08
CA SER A 55 13.15 4.63 -2.09
C SER A 55 14.27 3.70 -2.59
N ALA A 56 13.98 2.45 -2.88
CA ALA A 56 14.92 1.51 -3.47
C ALA A 56 15.39 1.99 -4.85
N ASN A 57 16.59 1.56 -5.24
CA ASN A 57 17.14 1.85 -6.57
C ASN A 57 16.95 0.62 -7.48
N ASP A 58 15.69 0.27 -7.72
CA ASP A 58 15.30 -0.88 -8.53
C ASP A 58 14.10 -0.57 -9.44
N ALA A 59 13.74 -1.52 -10.30
CA ALA A 59 12.67 -1.37 -11.27
C ALA A 59 11.28 -1.26 -10.61
N ALA A 60 11.06 -1.91 -9.47
CA ALA A 60 9.78 -1.83 -8.74
C ALA A 60 9.57 -0.42 -8.17
N ALA A 61 10.61 0.16 -7.53
CA ALA A 61 10.57 1.54 -7.04
C ALA A 61 10.38 2.53 -8.20
N HIS A 62 11.03 2.31 -9.34
CA HIS A 62 10.86 3.15 -10.53
C HIS A 62 9.41 3.10 -11.04
N ALA A 63 8.80 1.91 -11.14
CA ALA A 63 7.40 1.77 -11.52
C ALA A 63 6.45 2.46 -10.52
N LEU A 64 6.67 2.30 -9.21
CA LEU A 64 5.85 2.94 -8.17
C LEU A 64 5.97 4.46 -8.16
N ASN A 65 7.13 5.03 -8.49
CA ASN A 65 7.37 6.47 -8.48
C ASN A 65 6.93 7.14 -9.78
N TYR A 66 7.25 6.56 -10.93
CA TYR A 66 7.14 7.20 -12.24
C TYR A 66 6.25 6.44 -13.23
N GLY A 67 5.92 5.17 -12.95
CA GLY A 67 5.11 4.34 -13.83
C GLY A 67 3.71 4.89 -14.07
N ALA A 68 3.14 4.53 -15.22
CA ALA A 68 1.74 4.82 -15.52
C ALA A 68 0.82 4.13 -14.50
N TYR A 69 -0.31 4.77 -14.22
CA TYR A 69 -1.34 4.24 -13.33
C TYR A 69 -2.53 3.73 -14.14
N ARG A 70 -3.00 2.53 -13.83
CA ARG A 70 -4.20 1.96 -14.44
C ARG A 70 -5.01 1.19 -13.40
N ASN A 71 -6.30 1.50 -13.28
CA ASN A 71 -7.22 0.69 -12.50
C ASN A 71 -7.46 -0.65 -13.18
N VAL A 72 -7.43 -1.75 -12.42
CA VAL A 72 -7.79 -3.09 -12.84
C VAL A 72 -9.15 -3.49 -12.28
N VAL A 73 -9.32 -3.40 -10.96
CA VAL A 73 -10.61 -3.63 -10.28
C VAL A 73 -10.86 -2.50 -9.30
N ILE A 74 -12.03 -1.87 -9.39
CA ILE A 74 -12.51 -0.87 -8.43
C ILE A 74 -13.81 -1.37 -7.83
N GLN A 75 -13.83 -1.50 -6.52
CA GLN A 75 -15.00 -1.76 -5.70
C GLN A 75 -15.12 -0.68 -4.62
N ASN A 76 -16.16 -0.76 -3.81
CA ASN A 76 -16.39 0.27 -2.79
C ASN A 76 -15.25 0.40 -1.75
N LYS A 77 -14.65 -0.73 -1.36
CA LYS A 77 -13.57 -0.80 -0.36
C LYS A 77 -12.43 -1.73 -0.78
N GLN A 78 -12.43 -2.19 -2.01
CA GLN A 78 -11.37 -3.00 -2.59
C GLN A 78 -10.86 -2.35 -3.86
N LEU A 79 -9.54 -2.37 -4.02
CA LEU A 79 -8.89 -1.75 -5.16
C LEU A 79 -7.73 -2.62 -5.64
N LEU A 80 -7.72 -2.93 -6.93
CA LEU A 80 -6.57 -3.51 -7.63
C LEU A 80 -6.18 -2.54 -8.74
N PHE A 81 -4.93 -2.11 -8.74
CA PHE A 81 -4.40 -1.23 -9.77
C PHE A 81 -2.97 -1.61 -10.15
N GLU A 82 -2.57 -1.10 -11.28
CA GLU A 82 -1.26 -1.33 -11.87
C GLU A 82 -0.43 -0.05 -11.88
N ARG A 83 0.86 -0.19 -11.58
CA ARG A 83 1.90 0.78 -11.83
C ARG A 83 2.89 0.16 -12.80
N ALA A 84 3.03 0.72 -13.99
CA ALA A 84 3.85 0.14 -15.04
C ALA A 84 4.77 1.16 -15.69
N CYS A 85 5.99 0.75 -15.95
CA CYS A 85 6.98 1.42 -16.79
C CYS A 85 7.61 0.39 -17.74
N ASP A 86 8.57 0.81 -18.56
CA ASP A 86 9.20 -0.07 -19.54
C ASP A 86 9.87 -1.29 -18.92
N ASP A 87 10.39 -1.15 -17.69
CA ASP A 87 11.20 -2.15 -17.02
C ASP A 87 10.44 -2.99 -15.98
N ALA A 88 9.27 -2.56 -15.54
CA ALA A 88 8.55 -3.23 -14.45
C ALA A 88 7.05 -2.94 -14.45
N THR A 89 6.31 -3.93 -13.96
CA THR A 89 4.88 -3.81 -13.65
C THR A 89 4.64 -4.26 -12.22
N VAL A 90 4.08 -3.38 -11.40
CA VAL A 90 3.67 -3.68 -10.02
C VAL A 90 2.15 -3.62 -9.94
N LEU A 91 1.52 -4.72 -9.54
CA LEU A 91 0.11 -4.74 -9.15
C LEU A 91 0.00 -4.45 -7.66
N VAL A 92 -0.89 -3.54 -7.30
CA VAL A 92 -1.19 -3.21 -5.91
C VAL A 92 -2.64 -3.59 -5.63
N ALA A 93 -2.84 -4.54 -4.73
CA ALA A 93 -4.15 -5.02 -4.31
C ALA A 93 -4.40 -4.59 -2.86
N VAL A 94 -5.57 -3.99 -2.61
CA VAL A 94 -5.96 -3.46 -1.30
C VAL A 94 -7.34 -3.99 -0.93
N ASN A 95 -7.47 -4.57 0.25
CA ASN A 95 -8.74 -4.89 0.87
C ASN A 95 -8.90 -4.04 2.14
N ALA A 96 -9.89 -3.14 2.16
CA ALA A 96 -10.12 -2.21 3.27
C ALA A 96 -11.38 -2.57 4.09
N VAL A 97 -11.68 -3.88 4.21
CA VAL A 97 -12.76 -4.39 5.05
C VAL A 97 -12.27 -5.50 5.99
N ASP A 98 -13.06 -5.77 7.02
CA ASP A 98 -12.82 -6.82 8.02
C ASP A 98 -13.34 -8.20 7.55
N GLU A 99 -13.25 -8.47 6.26
CA GLU A 99 -13.64 -9.74 5.65
C GLU A 99 -12.64 -10.08 4.54
N PRO A 100 -12.35 -11.37 4.28
CA PRO A 100 -11.53 -11.76 3.14
C PRO A 100 -12.18 -11.33 1.82
N TYR A 101 -11.36 -11.01 0.83
CA TYR A 101 -11.84 -10.66 -0.50
C TYR A 101 -10.98 -11.32 -1.58
N THR A 102 -11.64 -11.89 -2.59
CA THR A 102 -10.97 -12.47 -3.75
C THR A 102 -11.12 -11.57 -4.97
N PHE A 103 -10.00 -11.05 -5.46
CA PHE A 103 -9.94 -10.41 -6.77
C PHE A 103 -9.93 -11.45 -7.88
N GLY A 104 -10.65 -11.17 -8.98
CA GLY A 104 -10.58 -11.91 -10.23
C GLY A 104 -10.23 -10.97 -11.37
N ALA A 105 -9.10 -11.18 -12.02
CA ALA A 105 -8.65 -10.35 -13.15
C ALA A 105 -7.60 -11.08 -14.01
N GLY A 106 -7.61 -10.82 -15.32
CA GLY A 106 -6.62 -11.39 -16.25
C GLY A 106 -5.18 -10.95 -15.92
N GLU A 107 -5.01 -9.78 -15.36
CA GLU A 107 -3.74 -9.23 -14.90
C GLU A 107 -3.09 -10.06 -13.78
N LEU A 108 -3.88 -10.84 -13.05
CA LEU A 108 -3.44 -11.76 -12.01
C LEU A 108 -3.01 -13.14 -12.54
N ASN A 109 -2.74 -13.29 -13.83
CA ASN A 109 -2.15 -14.50 -14.37
C ASN A 109 -0.63 -14.37 -14.49
N GLY A 110 0.10 -15.34 -13.99
CA GLY A 110 1.55 -15.47 -14.13
C GLY A 110 2.30 -15.47 -12.81
N SER A 111 3.60 -15.26 -12.91
CA SER A 111 4.56 -15.28 -11.81
C SER A 111 4.77 -13.85 -11.27
N PHE A 112 4.78 -13.71 -9.96
CA PHE A 112 4.97 -12.43 -9.28
C PHE A 112 5.89 -12.59 -8.09
N VAL A 113 6.63 -11.53 -7.76
CA VAL A 113 7.34 -11.41 -6.49
C VAL A 113 6.48 -10.58 -5.54
N ASP A 114 6.17 -11.12 -4.37
CA ASP A 114 5.45 -10.39 -3.33
C ASP A 114 6.41 -9.50 -2.55
N LEU A 115 6.36 -8.20 -2.82
CA LEU A 115 7.32 -7.23 -2.30
C LEU A 115 7.14 -6.91 -0.82
N LEU A 116 5.99 -7.25 -0.22
CA LEU A 116 5.71 -6.99 1.19
C LEU A 116 5.88 -8.24 2.08
N ALA A 117 5.91 -9.42 1.49
CA ALA A 117 6.12 -10.64 2.25
C ALA A 117 7.61 -10.84 2.59
N ASP A 118 7.87 -11.44 3.73
CA ASP A 118 9.23 -11.74 4.18
C ASP A 118 10.00 -12.58 3.16
N GLY A 119 11.18 -12.11 2.78
CA GLY A 119 12.01 -12.76 1.77
C GLY A 119 11.54 -12.58 0.34
N ALA A 120 10.53 -11.75 0.09
CA ALA A 120 9.98 -11.45 -1.23
C ALA A 120 9.77 -12.71 -2.10
N PRO A 121 8.92 -13.65 -1.66
CA PRO A 121 8.73 -14.92 -2.35
C PRO A 121 8.08 -14.73 -3.71
N THR A 122 8.42 -15.64 -4.64
CA THR A 122 7.69 -15.76 -5.91
C THR A 122 6.37 -16.48 -5.66
N VAL A 123 5.28 -15.95 -6.21
CA VAL A 123 3.93 -16.52 -6.17
C VAL A 123 3.38 -16.69 -7.58
N GLU A 124 2.77 -17.85 -7.86
CA GLU A 124 2.09 -18.13 -9.11
C GLU A 124 0.60 -17.88 -8.93
N LEU A 125 0.03 -17.04 -9.78
CA LEU A 125 -1.40 -16.73 -9.78
C LEU A 125 -2.07 -17.20 -11.07
N SER A 126 -3.32 -17.63 -10.96
CA SER A 126 -4.13 -18.14 -12.08
C SER A 126 -5.42 -17.32 -12.24
N GLY A 127 -5.28 -16.00 -12.33
CA GLY A 127 -6.38 -15.06 -12.55
C GLY A 127 -7.14 -14.65 -11.29
N SER A 128 -6.71 -15.10 -10.11
CA SER A 128 -7.32 -14.73 -8.85
C SER A 128 -6.29 -14.48 -7.74
N LEU A 129 -6.64 -13.61 -6.79
CA LEU A 129 -5.85 -13.29 -5.60
C LEU A 129 -6.79 -13.08 -4.42
N GLU A 130 -6.65 -13.88 -3.40
CA GLU A 130 -7.34 -13.68 -2.13
C GLU A 130 -6.50 -12.79 -1.19
N LEU A 131 -7.16 -11.82 -0.57
CA LEU A 131 -6.62 -10.98 0.49
C LEU A 131 -7.38 -11.23 1.79
N ALA A 132 -6.65 -11.32 2.89
CA ALA A 132 -7.20 -11.32 4.24
C ALA A 132 -7.86 -9.96 4.57
N PRO A 133 -8.60 -9.85 5.70
CA PRO A 133 -9.09 -8.58 6.21
C PRO A 133 -7.96 -7.55 6.34
N TYR A 134 -8.21 -6.33 5.83
CA TYR A 134 -7.26 -5.19 5.86
C TYR A 134 -5.88 -5.46 5.27
N GLU A 135 -5.77 -6.46 4.39
CA GLU A 135 -4.50 -6.80 3.73
C GLU A 135 -4.24 -5.92 2.50
N VAL A 136 -2.96 -5.65 2.26
CA VAL A 136 -2.45 -5.06 1.02
C VAL A 136 -1.31 -5.91 0.49
N ARG A 137 -1.24 -6.09 -0.82
CA ARG A 137 -0.12 -6.76 -1.49
C ARG A 137 0.42 -5.93 -2.62
N TYR A 138 1.73 -5.94 -2.76
CA TYR A 138 2.49 -5.34 -3.86
C TYR A 138 3.18 -6.46 -4.63
N LEU A 139 2.72 -6.72 -5.83
CA LEU A 139 3.13 -7.86 -6.64
C LEU A 139 3.90 -7.36 -7.87
N LEU A 140 5.21 -7.52 -7.86
CA LEU A 140 6.06 -7.26 -9.01
C LEU A 140 5.94 -8.43 -10.00
N ARG A 141 5.57 -8.17 -11.23
CA ARG A 141 5.53 -9.19 -12.29
C ARG A 141 6.96 -9.67 -12.58
N ALA A 142 7.18 -10.99 -12.52
CA ALA A 142 8.45 -11.65 -12.79
C ALA A 142 8.74 -11.75 -14.30
#